data_919ff6f6a68b21d05fcb1d0e06daa822
#
_entry.id   919ff6f6a68b21d05fcb1d0e06daa822
#
_cell.length_a   1.000
_cell.length_b   1.000
_cell.length_c   1.000
_cell.angle_alpha   90.00
_cell.angle_beta   90.00
_cell.angle_gamma   90.00
#
_symmetry.space_group_name_H-M   'P 1'
#
loop_
_entity.id
_entity.type
_entity.pdbx_description
1 polymer ?
#
loop_
_entity_poly.entity_id
_entity_poly.type
_entity_poly.pdbx_seq_one_letter_code
_entity_poly.pdbx_strand_id
1 'polypeptide(L)'
;MSISVVPLAGMPEVRPGDDLARLLLEAVRRAGLELADGDVLAVTSKVVAKAEGRLVPLPGDPAGRERVLRETVAAETARVVARRGRLVIAETRHGLVGANALVDASNAGGDRLVLLPADPDASAARLREALALLDGHDVAVVVTDTLGRPWRLGQTDVAVGLAGMGALDDWRGRADGDGRPLEVTEVAVADEVAAAADLVKGKASRVPAALLRGVPRPEGDGTARDLVRPPLDDLFRTAGTAEDLIAFLEGAPPPAGFRPDPVEQAALERAAAAAGAVPLPGGRRLRVVPVPAAARAACLDACSPAPPPLAAAPVLLACCLGPAEAGDPGAGTELAAGGAVRTLLLALNALGVAALLQPAPPAGRPALATALRLGPGWQPLGLVAAGHPTRT
;
A
#
# COMPACT_ATOMS: atom_id res chain seq x y z
N MET A 1 17.98 29.29 13.84
CA MET A 1 17.40 29.34 12.49
C MET A 1 15.92 29.60 12.64
N SER A 2 15.31 30.45 11.80
CA SER A 2 13.86 30.67 11.79
C SER A 2 13.28 29.96 10.59
N ILE A 3 12.16 29.28 10.77
CA ILE A 3 11.39 28.70 9.67
C ILE A 3 10.30 29.69 9.29
N SER A 4 10.14 29.97 8.01
CA SER A 4 9.03 30.75 7.46
C SER A 4 8.18 29.90 6.54
N VAL A 5 6.86 30.09 6.62
CA VAL A 5 5.87 29.40 5.75
C VAL A 5 4.99 30.45 5.13
N VAL A 6 5.05 30.61 3.82
CA VAL A 6 4.35 31.70 3.10
C VAL A 6 3.34 31.10 2.11
N PRO A 7 2.04 31.49 2.21
CA PRO A 7 1.03 31.02 1.28
C PRO A 7 1.21 31.61 -0.11
N LEU A 8 1.12 30.81 -1.16
CA LEU A 8 1.17 31.27 -2.55
C LEU A 8 -0.25 31.48 -3.10
N ALA A 9 -0.79 32.65 -2.78
CA ALA A 9 -2.15 33.01 -3.15
C ALA A 9 -2.26 33.53 -4.60
N GLY A 10 -3.50 33.61 -5.11
CA GLY A 10 -3.80 34.24 -6.39
C GLY A 10 -3.44 33.41 -7.63
N MET A 11 -3.23 32.10 -7.46
CA MET A 11 -3.12 31.21 -8.62
C MET A 11 -4.47 31.10 -9.34
N PRO A 12 -4.48 31.08 -10.68
CA PRO A 12 -5.69 30.82 -11.44
C PRO A 12 -6.21 29.40 -11.22
N GLU A 13 -7.43 29.12 -11.66
CA GLU A 13 -7.95 27.75 -11.71
C GLU A 13 -7.11 26.92 -12.69
N VAL A 14 -6.43 25.91 -12.19
CA VAL A 14 -5.54 25.03 -12.97
C VAL A 14 -6.38 24.09 -13.84
N ARG A 15 -6.00 23.95 -15.10
CA ARG A 15 -6.64 23.12 -16.12
C ARG A 15 -5.66 22.09 -16.68
N PRO A 16 -6.15 21.01 -17.29
CA PRO A 16 -5.29 20.05 -17.98
C PRO A 16 -4.38 20.71 -19.02
N GLY A 17 -3.08 20.43 -18.91
CA GLY A 17 -2.06 20.98 -19.80
C GLY A 17 -1.45 22.32 -19.39
N ASP A 18 -1.92 22.94 -18.29
CA ASP A 18 -1.30 24.17 -17.77
C ASP A 18 0.14 23.90 -17.29
N ASP A 19 1.04 24.86 -17.54
CA ASP A 19 2.41 24.87 -17.03
C ASP A 19 2.41 25.25 -15.55
N LEU A 20 2.29 24.23 -14.69
CA LEU A 20 2.19 24.42 -13.25
C LEU A 20 3.45 25.06 -12.66
N ALA A 21 4.64 24.77 -13.19
CA ALA A 21 5.89 25.36 -12.71
C ALA A 21 5.91 26.88 -12.91
N ARG A 22 5.46 27.38 -14.07
CA ARG A 22 5.30 28.83 -14.33
C ARG A 22 4.28 29.45 -13.40
N LEU A 23 3.12 28.80 -13.21
CA LEU A 23 2.07 29.31 -12.32
C LEU A 23 2.54 29.43 -10.87
N LEU A 24 3.33 28.45 -10.39
CA LEU A 24 3.94 28.47 -9.06
C LEU A 24 4.97 29.61 -8.95
N LEU A 25 5.85 29.75 -9.92
CA LEU A 25 6.86 30.82 -9.94
C LEU A 25 6.23 32.21 -9.96
N GLU A 26 5.17 32.41 -10.76
CA GLU A 26 4.40 33.64 -10.74
C GLU A 26 3.74 33.92 -9.39
N ALA A 27 3.25 32.86 -8.71
CA ALA A 27 2.68 33.01 -7.37
C ALA A 27 3.74 33.36 -6.32
N VAL A 28 4.94 32.82 -6.42
CA VAL A 28 6.09 33.22 -5.58
C VAL A 28 6.40 34.72 -5.77
N ARG A 29 6.54 35.16 -7.02
CA ARG A 29 6.80 36.59 -7.33
C ARG A 29 5.67 37.50 -6.87
N ARG A 30 4.42 37.07 -7.00
CA ARG A 30 3.24 37.81 -6.52
C ARG A 30 3.21 37.92 -5.00
N ALA A 31 3.76 36.96 -4.28
CA ALA A 31 3.94 37.05 -2.84
C ALA A 31 5.12 37.98 -2.41
N GLY A 32 5.79 38.61 -3.36
CA GLY A 32 6.94 39.46 -3.10
C GLY A 32 8.21 38.67 -2.75
N LEU A 33 8.28 37.43 -3.19
CA LEU A 33 9.39 36.52 -2.91
C LEU A 33 10.14 36.16 -4.19
N GLU A 34 11.37 35.70 -4.03
CA GLU A 34 12.19 35.02 -5.02
C GLU A 34 12.55 33.64 -4.45
N LEU A 35 12.69 32.64 -5.32
CA LEU A 35 13.21 31.34 -4.88
C LEU A 35 14.67 31.46 -4.46
N ALA A 36 15.07 30.59 -3.56
CA ALA A 36 16.46 30.47 -3.12
C ALA A 36 16.80 28.98 -2.96
N ASP A 37 18.10 28.68 -3.08
CA ASP A 37 18.56 27.31 -2.80
C ASP A 37 18.20 26.89 -1.38
N GLY A 38 17.67 25.69 -1.26
CA GLY A 38 17.21 25.15 0.01
C GLY A 38 15.74 25.43 0.33
N ASP A 39 15.02 26.21 -0.47
CA ASP A 39 13.57 26.36 -0.32
C ASP A 39 12.82 25.06 -0.58
N VAL A 40 11.63 24.92 0.01
CA VAL A 40 10.70 23.83 -0.23
C VAL A 40 9.37 24.37 -0.69
N LEU A 41 8.88 23.89 -1.85
CA LEU A 41 7.54 24.19 -2.35
C LEU A 41 6.59 23.04 -2.01
N ALA A 42 5.64 23.28 -1.11
CA ALA A 42 4.55 22.37 -0.81
C ALA A 42 3.35 22.67 -1.70
N VAL A 43 2.95 21.73 -2.55
CA VAL A 43 1.92 21.89 -3.58
C VAL A 43 0.83 20.85 -3.39
N THR A 44 -0.45 21.24 -3.33
CA THR A 44 -1.54 20.27 -3.19
C THR A 44 -1.64 19.33 -4.39
N SER A 45 -1.83 18.05 -4.14
CA SER A 45 -2.04 16.99 -5.15
C SER A 45 -3.09 17.36 -6.18
N LYS A 46 -4.12 18.11 -5.76
CA LYS A 46 -5.25 18.53 -6.61
C LYS A 46 -4.85 19.38 -7.80
N VAL A 47 -3.97 20.36 -7.63
CA VAL A 47 -3.56 21.20 -8.78
C VAL A 47 -2.59 20.45 -9.67
N VAL A 48 -1.74 19.58 -9.11
CA VAL A 48 -0.88 18.69 -9.88
C VAL A 48 -1.74 17.74 -10.72
N ALA A 49 -2.70 17.07 -10.12
CA ALA A 49 -3.63 16.17 -10.79
C ALA A 49 -4.47 16.88 -11.88
N LYS A 50 -4.93 18.11 -11.61
CA LYS A 50 -5.65 18.91 -12.61
C LYS A 50 -4.76 19.23 -13.82
N ALA A 51 -3.54 19.69 -13.60
CA ALA A 51 -2.59 19.96 -14.69
C ALA A 51 -2.30 18.69 -15.52
N GLU A 52 -2.23 17.53 -14.88
CA GLU A 52 -2.02 16.23 -15.53
C GLU A 52 -3.30 15.62 -16.13
N GLY A 53 -4.45 16.26 -16.00
CA GLY A 53 -5.72 15.75 -16.51
C GLY A 53 -6.27 14.54 -15.78
N ARG A 54 -5.87 14.30 -14.52
CA ARG A 54 -6.36 13.21 -13.66
C ARG A 54 -7.75 13.50 -13.12
N LEU A 55 -8.71 13.67 -14.03
CA LEU A 55 -10.08 14.08 -13.77
C LEU A 55 -11.06 13.06 -14.34
N VAL A 56 -12.07 12.69 -13.57
CA VAL A 56 -13.16 11.80 -14.02
C VAL A 56 -14.46 12.58 -14.02
N PRO A 57 -15.14 12.72 -15.16
CA PRO A 57 -16.41 13.43 -15.23
C PRO A 57 -17.50 12.70 -14.45
N LEU A 58 -18.33 13.47 -13.76
CA LEU A 58 -19.50 12.97 -13.03
C LEU A 58 -20.78 13.26 -13.83
N PRO A 59 -21.69 12.27 -13.95
CA PRO A 59 -23.01 12.51 -14.56
C PRO A 59 -23.86 13.46 -13.71
N GLY A 60 -24.90 14.04 -14.32
CA GLY A 60 -25.79 14.99 -13.64
C GLY A 60 -26.70 14.33 -12.60
N ASP A 61 -27.04 13.06 -12.76
CA ASP A 61 -27.95 12.34 -11.87
C ASP A 61 -27.24 11.76 -10.63
N PRO A 62 -27.88 11.77 -9.44
CA PRO A 62 -27.25 11.32 -8.19
C PRO A 62 -26.84 9.85 -8.20
N ALA A 63 -27.61 8.96 -8.82
CA ALA A 63 -27.32 7.53 -8.86
C ALA A 63 -26.12 7.23 -9.76
N GLY A 64 -26.02 7.90 -10.89
CA GLY A 64 -24.85 7.82 -11.77
C GLY A 64 -23.59 8.36 -11.10
N ARG A 65 -23.70 9.48 -10.37
CA ARG A 65 -22.56 10.04 -9.59
C ARG A 65 -22.05 9.06 -8.56
N GLU A 66 -22.94 8.45 -7.81
CA GLU A 66 -22.55 7.44 -6.80
C GLU A 66 -21.90 6.21 -7.44
N ARG A 67 -22.42 5.76 -8.58
CA ARG A 67 -21.84 4.64 -9.34
C ARG A 67 -20.43 4.99 -9.81
N VAL A 68 -20.22 6.13 -10.48
CA VAL A 68 -18.92 6.56 -11.00
C VAL A 68 -17.92 6.74 -9.86
N LEU A 69 -18.34 7.35 -8.73
CA LEU A 69 -17.47 7.46 -7.56
C LEU A 69 -17.01 6.09 -7.07
N ARG A 70 -17.92 5.14 -6.90
CA ARG A 70 -17.62 3.79 -6.42
C ARG A 70 -16.70 3.02 -7.39
N GLU A 71 -16.96 3.09 -8.68
CA GLU A 71 -16.13 2.47 -9.73
C GLU A 71 -14.72 3.09 -9.74
N THR A 72 -14.63 4.41 -9.62
CA THR A 72 -13.35 5.13 -9.57
C THR A 72 -12.55 4.77 -8.31
N VAL A 73 -13.19 4.77 -7.14
CA VAL A 73 -12.54 4.32 -5.89
C VAL A 73 -12.04 2.90 -6.02
N ALA A 74 -12.84 2.00 -6.59
CA ALA A 74 -12.41 0.61 -6.82
C ALA A 74 -11.21 0.52 -7.78
N ALA A 75 -11.18 1.32 -8.85
CA ALA A 75 -10.08 1.37 -9.80
C ALA A 75 -8.77 1.92 -9.21
N GLU A 76 -8.84 2.87 -8.29
CA GLU A 76 -7.67 3.44 -7.61
C GLU A 76 -7.24 2.63 -6.36
N THR A 77 -8.05 1.66 -5.92
CA THR A 77 -7.78 0.79 -4.76
C THR A 77 -6.91 -0.39 -5.16
N ALA A 78 -5.77 -0.55 -4.50
CA ALA A 78 -4.98 -1.78 -4.55
C ALA A 78 -5.53 -2.83 -3.56
N ARG A 79 -5.94 -2.37 -2.36
CA ARG A 79 -6.48 -3.23 -1.30
C ARG A 79 -7.43 -2.44 -0.40
N VAL A 80 -8.56 -3.04 -0.03
CA VAL A 80 -9.46 -2.49 0.99
C VAL A 80 -8.91 -2.83 2.37
N VAL A 81 -8.72 -1.81 3.20
CA VAL A 81 -8.27 -1.94 4.59
C VAL A 81 -9.45 -2.08 5.54
N ALA A 82 -10.46 -1.20 5.40
CA ALA A 82 -11.68 -1.20 6.20
C ALA A 82 -12.84 -0.58 5.42
N ARG A 83 -14.07 -0.93 5.83
CA ARG A 83 -15.30 -0.35 5.23
C ARG A 83 -16.34 -0.07 6.30
N ARG A 84 -16.97 1.09 6.22
CA ARG A 84 -18.14 1.42 7.04
C ARG A 84 -19.17 2.19 6.20
N GLY A 85 -20.26 1.53 5.85
CA GLY A 85 -21.25 2.09 4.94
C GLY A 85 -20.63 2.42 3.58
N ARG A 86 -20.68 3.69 3.20
CA ARG A 86 -20.09 4.19 1.94
C ARG A 86 -18.60 4.53 2.03
N LEU A 87 -18.08 4.69 3.26
CA LEU A 87 -16.68 5.02 3.48
C LEU A 87 -15.82 3.76 3.33
N VAL A 88 -14.82 3.85 2.47
CA VAL A 88 -13.80 2.81 2.28
C VAL A 88 -12.45 3.38 2.70
N ILE A 89 -11.78 2.75 3.64
CA ILE A 89 -10.35 2.99 3.85
C ILE A 89 -9.61 2.02 2.96
N ALA A 90 -8.85 2.54 2.04
CA ALA A 90 -8.19 1.77 1.00
C ALA A 90 -6.71 2.12 0.88
N GLU A 91 -5.91 1.12 0.59
CA GLU A 91 -4.56 1.28 0.11
C GLU A 91 -4.63 1.56 -1.40
N THR A 92 -4.04 2.67 -1.81
CA THR A 92 -3.98 3.07 -3.22
C THR A 92 -2.90 2.29 -3.97
N ARG A 93 -2.85 2.44 -5.29
CA ARG A 93 -1.76 1.89 -6.13
C ARG A 93 -0.38 2.44 -5.79
N HIS A 94 -0.33 3.60 -5.12
CA HIS A 94 0.91 4.23 -4.66
C HIS A 94 1.37 3.69 -3.30
N GLY A 95 0.57 2.82 -2.64
CA GLY A 95 0.82 2.29 -1.30
C GLY A 95 0.27 3.18 -0.17
N LEU A 96 -0.27 4.36 -0.49
CA LEU A 96 -0.86 5.26 0.51
C LEU A 96 -2.19 4.71 1.01
N VAL A 97 -2.45 4.83 2.31
CA VAL A 97 -3.71 4.36 2.91
C VAL A 97 -4.57 5.57 3.31
N GLY A 98 -5.77 5.63 2.76
CA GLY A 98 -6.68 6.75 3.05
C GLY A 98 -8.13 6.48 2.69
N ALA A 99 -8.98 7.46 3.00
CA ALA A 99 -10.41 7.39 2.73
C ALA A 99 -10.68 7.43 1.21
N ASN A 100 -11.52 6.51 0.74
CA ASN A 100 -11.97 6.42 -0.65
C ASN A 100 -10.79 6.43 -1.67
N ALA A 101 -9.69 5.77 -1.33
CA ALA A 101 -8.47 5.73 -2.14
C ALA A 101 -7.95 7.13 -2.54
N LEU A 102 -8.16 8.14 -1.69
CA LEU A 102 -7.79 9.55 -1.93
C LEU A 102 -8.46 10.17 -3.17
N VAL A 103 -9.59 9.62 -3.62
CA VAL A 103 -10.42 10.20 -4.67
C VAL A 103 -11.22 11.36 -4.07
N ASP A 104 -11.01 12.57 -4.60
CA ASP A 104 -11.68 13.77 -4.12
C ASP A 104 -12.87 14.16 -5.00
N ALA A 105 -14.02 14.32 -4.36
CA ALA A 105 -15.27 14.79 -4.98
C ALA A 105 -15.60 16.26 -4.64
N SER A 106 -14.83 16.92 -3.77
CA SER A 106 -15.25 18.17 -3.10
C SER A 106 -14.89 19.46 -3.86
N ASN A 107 -13.83 19.47 -4.67
CA ASN A 107 -13.22 20.70 -5.20
C ASN A 107 -13.14 20.80 -6.74
N ALA A 108 -13.92 20.00 -7.46
CA ALA A 108 -13.89 19.98 -8.93
C ALA A 108 -15.09 20.66 -9.58
N GLY A 109 -15.68 21.69 -8.93
CA GLY A 109 -16.88 22.37 -9.44
C GLY A 109 -18.16 21.52 -9.34
N GLY A 110 -18.08 20.36 -8.68
CA GLY A 110 -19.21 19.46 -8.48
C GLY A 110 -19.52 18.53 -9.66
N ASP A 111 -18.79 18.62 -10.78
CA ASP A 111 -19.00 17.85 -12.01
C ASP A 111 -17.91 16.82 -12.34
N ARG A 112 -16.88 16.73 -11.51
CA ARG A 112 -15.73 15.83 -11.71
C ARG A 112 -15.19 15.27 -10.38
N LEU A 113 -14.53 14.14 -10.45
CA LEU A 113 -13.63 13.64 -9.40
C LEU A 113 -12.20 14.03 -9.75
N VAL A 114 -11.41 14.34 -8.73
CA VAL A 114 -9.96 14.51 -8.85
C VAL A 114 -9.29 13.29 -8.25
N LEU A 115 -8.43 12.65 -9.03
CA LEU A 115 -7.61 11.53 -8.59
C LEU A 115 -6.25 12.04 -8.10
N LEU A 116 -5.46 11.18 -7.47
CA LEU A 116 -4.04 11.48 -7.30
C LEU A 116 -3.32 11.54 -8.66
N PRO A 117 -2.20 12.27 -8.78
CA PRO A 117 -1.30 12.11 -9.91
C PRO A 117 -0.98 10.65 -10.16
N ALA A 118 -0.70 10.26 -11.40
CA ALA A 118 -0.44 8.86 -11.73
C ALA A 118 0.81 8.31 -11.02
N ASP A 119 1.79 9.17 -10.82
CA ASP A 119 2.99 8.96 -10.03
C ASP A 119 3.35 10.30 -9.37
N PRO A 120 2.96 10.51 -8.10
CA PRO A 120 3.17 11.79 -7.43
C PRO A 120 4.64 12.16 -7.20
N ASP A 121 5.53 11.17 -7.00
CA ASP A 121 6.97 11.41 -6.86
C ASP A 121 7.57 11.86 -8.21
N ALA A 122 7.22 11.19 -9.29
CA ALA A 122 7.62 11.62 -10.64
C ALA A 122 7.05 13.00 -10.99
N SER A 123 5.86 13.35 -10.51
CA SER A 123 5.27 14.68 -10.69
C SER A 123 6.04 15.74 -9.92
N ALA A 124 6.45 15.45 -8.68
CA ALA A 124 7.31 16.32 -7.88
C ALA A 124 8.66 16.53 -8.56
N ALA A 125 9.28 15.46 -9.09
CA ALA A 125 10.55 15.53 -9.81
C ALA A 125 10.46 16.41 -11.06
N ARG A 126 9.42 16.24 -11.89
CA ARG A 126 9.18 17.08 -13.08
C ARG A 126 8.98 18.55 -12.72
N LEU A 127 8.24 18.84 -11.65
CA LEU A 127 8.05 20.22 -11.18
C LEU A 127 9.36 20.83 -10.70
N ARG A 128 10.16 20.08 -9.91
CA ARG A 128 11.48 20.51 -9.46
C ARG A 128 12.41 20.83 -10.64
N GLU A 129 12.48 19.93 -11.61
CA GLU A 129 13.29 20.13 -12.83
C GLU A 129 12.85 21.38 -13.62
N ALA A 130 11.53 21.54 -13.82
CA ALA A 130 10.99 22.69 -14.52
C ALA A 130 11.27 24.01 -13.79
N LEU A 131 11.17 24.04 -12.46
CA LEU A 131 11.49 25.20 -11.64
C LEU A 131 12.99 25.55 -11.73
N ALA A 132 13.86 24.55 -11.65
CA ALA A 132 15.31 24.76 -11.80
C ALA A 132 15.65 25.32 -13.19
N LEU A 133 15.01 24.87 -14.26
CA LEU A 133 15.18 25.40 -15.61
C LEU A 133 14.66 26.84 -15.77
N LEU A 134 13.59 27.21 -15.05
CA LEU A 134 12.95 28.52 -15.17
C LEU A 134 13.61 29.60 -14.30
N ASP A 135 14.17 29.22 -13.14
CA ASP A 135 14.63 30.18 -12.12
C ASP A 135 16.08 29.92 -11.65
N GLY A 136 16.62 28.74 -11.90
CA GLY A 136 18.04 28.42 -11.65
C GLY A 136 18.37 27.99 -10.21
N HIS A 137 17.38 27.92 -9.30
CA HIS A 137 17.59 27.56 -7.90
C HIS A 137 17.27 26.08 -7.62
N ASP A 138 18.01 25.51 -6.67
CA ASP A 138 17.75 24.15 -6.16
C ASP A 138 16.69 24.19 -5.06
N VAL A 139 15.45 23.90 -5.43
CA VAL A 139 14.31 23.82 -4.52
C VAL A 139 13.80 22.37 -4.41
N ALA A 140 13.31 21.99 -3.23
CA ALA A 140 12.58 20.73 -3.11
C ALA A 140 11.10 20.94 -3.39
N VAL A 141 10.42 19.89 -3.85
CA VAL A 141 8.98 19.89 -4.09
C VAL A 141 8.32 18.79 -3.28
N VAL A 142 7.31 19.14 -2.48
CA VAL A 142 6.47 18.20 -1.72
C VAL A 142 5.04 18.32 -2.25
N VAL A 143 4.54 17.26 -2.85
CA VAL A 143 3.12 17.15 -3.22
C VAL A 143 2.35 16.68 -2.00
N THR A 144 1.32 17.44 -1.59
CA THR A 144 0.59 17.19 -0.34
C THR A 144 -0.85 16.80 -0.58
N ASP A 145 -1.41 15.95 0.27
CA ASP A 145 -2.85 15.70 0.32
C ASP A 145 -3.33 15.57 1.77
N THR A 146 -4.64 15.77 1.97
CA THR A 146 -5.24 15.78 3.31
C THR A 146 -5.72 14.40 3.71
N LEU A 147 -5.16 13.85 4.78
CA LEU A 147 -5.51 12.51 5.30
C LEU A 147 -6.08 12.56 6.72
N GLY A 148 -7.01 11.63 6.99
CA GLY A 148 -7.34 11.21 8.35
C GLY A 148 -6.19 10.39 8.93
N ARG A 149 -6.07 10.38 10.25
CA ARG A 149 -5.00 9.67 10.96
C ARG A 149 -5.59 8.60 11.87
N PRO A 150 -5.01 7.39 11.93
CA PRO A 150 -5.39 6.41 12.95
C PRO A 150 -5.30 7.01 14.36
N TRP A 151 -6.23 6.62 15.23
CA TRP A 151 -6.26 7.00 16.66
C TRP A 151 -6.39 8.49 16.99
N ARG A 152 -6.54 9.37 16.02
CA ARG A 152 -6.67 10.81 16.24
C ARG A 152 -7.85 11.38 15.43
N LEU A 153 -8.58 12.30 16.02
CA LEU A 153 -9.56 13.11 15.31
C LEU A 153 -8.86 14.18 14.48
N GLY A 154 -9.55 14.64 13.44
CA GLY A 154 -9.06 15.66 12.51
C GLY A 154 -8.22 15.07 11.38
N GLN A 155 -7.99 15.91 10.40
CA GLN A 155 -7.18 15.65 9.22
C GLN A 155 -5.97 16.57 9.24
N THR A 156 -4.93 16.19 8.52
CA THR A 156 -3.75 17.02 8.26
C THR A 156 -3.22 16.70 6.87
N ASP A 157 -2.51 17.62 6.25
CA ASP A 157 -1.80 17.30 5.03
C ASP A 157 -0.60 16.39 5.34
N VAL A 158 -0.34 15.46 4.45
CA VAL A 158 0.84 14.58 4.43
C VAL A 158 1.49 14.65 3.05
N ALA A 159 2.75 14.27 2.96
CA ALA A 159 3.46 14.14 1.70
C ALA A 159 2.95 12.90 0.94
N VAL A 160 2.52 13.10 -0.30
CA VAL A 160 2.10 12.03 -1.22
C VAL A 160 3.02 11.91 -2.43
N GLY A 161 3.91 12.89 -2.61
CA GLY A 161 4.96 12.89 -3.62
C GLY A 161 6.09 13.83 -3.18
N LEU A 162 7.33 13.48 -3.51
CA LEU A 162 8.53 14.17 -3.03
C LEU A 162 9.63 14.19 -4.09
N ALA A 163 10.39 15.30 -4.16
CA ALA A 163 11.63 15.37 -4.92
C ALA A 163 12.58 16.43 -4.33
N GLY A 164 13.88 16.13 -4.36
CA GLY A 164 14.96 17.05 -3.99
C GLY A 164 15.28 17.14 -2.50
N MET A 165 14.75 16.22 -1.67
CA MET A 165 15.13 16.05 -0.27
C MET A 165 14.80 14.62 0.19
N GLY A 166 15.42 14.17 1.28
CA GLY A 166 15.03 12.93 1.94
C GLY A 166 13.65 13.05 2.60
N ALA A 167 12.86 11.98 2.59
CA ALA A 167 11.54 11.95 3.22
C ALA A 167 11.63 11.91 4.75
N LEU A 168 12.66 11.22 5.26
CA LEU A 168 12.93 10.98 6.67
C LEU A 168 14.28 11.60 7.06
N ASP A 169 14.38 12.15 8.28
CA ASP A 169 15.67 12.43 8.95
C ASP A 169 15.96 11.29 9.93
N ASP A 170 16.95 10.49 9.59
CA ASP A 170 17.34 9.32 10.37
C ASP A 170 18.28 9.74 11.51
N TRP A 171 17.77 9.61 12.72
CA TRP A 171 18.50 9.91 13.95
C TRP A 171 19.05 8.67 14.64
N ARG A 172 18.85 7.48 14.08
CA ARG A 172 19.37 6.24 14.65
C ARG A 172 20.90 6.29 14.73
N GLY A 173 21.43 5.91 15.90
CA GLY A 173 22.86 5.98 16.19
C GLY A 173 23.39 7.36 16.57
N ARG A 174 22.60 8.44 16.46
CA ARG A 174 22.96 9.75 17.02
C ARG A 174 22.65 9.76 18.52
N ALA A 175 23.35 10.61 19.26
CA ALA A 175 23.11 10.79 20.69
C ALA A 175 22.00 11.82 20.95
N ASP A 176 21.16 11.56 21.95
CA ASP A 176 20.23 12.56 22.48
C ASP A 176 20.96 13.64 23.29
N GLY A 177 20.22 14.59 23.88
CA GLY A 177 20.77 15.68 24.69
C GLY A 177 21.50 15.23 25.96
N ASP A 178 21.29 14.00 26.41
CA ASP A 178 21.93 13.36 27.56
C ASP A 178 23.08 12.41 27.15
N GLY A 179 23.39 12.32 25.85
CA GLY A 179 24.45 11.47 25.33
C GLY A 179 24.04 10.00 25.13
N ARG A 180 22.75 9.66 25.19
CA ARG A 180 22.24 8.29 24.96
C ARG A 180 21.97 8.06 23.48
N PRO A 181 22.31 6.88 22.91
CA PRO A 181 22.04 6.59 21.51
C PRO A 181 20.54 6.49 21.24
N LEU A 182 20.08 7.15 20.17
CA LEU A 182 18.73 7.00 19.64
C LEU A 182 18.69 5.72 18.78
N GLU A 183 17.82 4.77 19.12
CA GLU A 183 17.79 3.46 18.44
C GLU A 183 16.75 3.37 17.32
N VAL A 184 15.65 4.14 17.43
CA VAL A 184 14.47 3.98 16.56
C VAL A 184 13.94 5.32 16.02
N THR A 185 14.64 6.43 16.25
CA THR A 185 14.12 7.75 15.92
C THR A 185 14.36 8.08 14.45
N GLU A 186 13.27 8.17 13.69
CA GLU A 186 13.21 8.70 12.33
C GLU A 186 12.13 9.78 12.30
N VAL A 187 12.47 10.98 11.84
CA VAL A 187 11.54 12.12 11.77
C VAL A 187 11.00 12.22 10.35
N ALA A 188 9.67 12.21 10.20
CA ALA A 188 8.99 12.31 8.90
C ALA A 188 8.96 13.77 8.42
N VAL A 189 10.13 14.31 8.04
CA VAL A 189 10.30 15.74 7.71
C VAL A 189 9.39 16.14 6.54
N ALA A 190 9.18 15.30 5.55
CA ALA A 190 8.28 15.61 4.44
C ALA A 190 6.82 15.77 4.89
N ASP A 191 6.36 14.97 5.87
CA ASP A 191 5.02 15.13 6.47
C ASP A 191 4.94 16.40 7.34
N GLU A 192 6.01 16.74 8.08
CA GLU A 192 6.06 17.99 8.83
C GLU A 192 5.98 19.22 7.92
N VAL A 193 6.67 19.18 6.77
CA VAL A 193 6.56 20.22 5.72
C VAL A 193 5.14 20.30 5.19
N ALA A 194 4.51 19.17 4.88
CA ALA A 194 3.14 19.13 4.39
C ALA A 194 2.15 19.71 5.39
N ALA A 195 2.26 19.32 6.67
CA ALA A 195 1.42 19.80 7.76
C ALA A 195 1.64 21.30 8.05
N ALA A 196 2.88 21.78 8.03
CA ALA A 196 3.19 23.20 8.19
C ALA A 196 2.60 24.05 7.06
N ALA A 197 2.68 23.56 5.82
CA ALA A 197 2.07 24.22 4.67
C ALA A 197 0.53 24.27 4.77
N ASP A 198 -0.14 23.24 5.33
CA ASP A 198 -1.59 23.22 5.50
C ASP A 198 -2.10 24.36 6.40
N LEU A 199 -1.31 24.76 7.41
CA LEU A 199 -1.64 25.88 8.32
C LEU A 199 -1.89 27.19 7.57
N VAL A 200 -1.16 27.43 6.49
CA VAL A 200 -1.27 28.68 5.71
C VAL A 200 -2.10 28.53 4.43
N LYS A 201 -2.20 27.32 3.88
CA LYS A 201 -3.06 27.02 2.72
C LYS A 201 -4.54 27.10 3.09
N GLY A 202 -4.93 26.51 4.22
CA GLY A 202 -6.30 26.43 4.67
C GLY A 202 -7.23 25.67 3.71
N LYS A 203 -8.47 25.43 4.14
CA LYS A 203 -9.42 24.59 3.35
C LYS A 203 -10.29 25.36 2.36
N ALA A 204 -10.52 26.66 2.58
CA ALA A 204 -11.44 27.48 1.76
C ALA A 204 -10.76 28.68 1.08
N SER A 205 -9.48 28.89 1.31
CA SER A 205 -8.72 30.06 0.88
C SER A 205 -8.33 30.06 -0.60
N ARG A 206 -8.50 28.93 -1.31
CA ARG A 206 -8.01 28.73 -2.69
C ARG A 206 -6.50 28.97 -2.84
N VAL A 207 -5.73 28.64 -1.82
CA VAL A 207 -4.27 28.68 -1.81
C VAL A 207 -3.74 27.27 -1.98
N PRO A 208 -3.28 26.87 -3.18
CA PRO A 208 -2.92 25.50 -3.46
C PRO A 208 -1.46 25.17 -3.13
N ALA A 209 -0.64 26.16 -2.78
CA ALA A 209 0.77 25.97 -2.53
C ALA A 209 1.28 26.91 -1.43
N ALA A 210 2.39 26.53 -0.83
CA ALA A 210 3.15 27.35 0.12
C ALA A 210 4.65 27.21 -0.14
N LEU A 211 5.40 28.28 0.10
CA LEU A 211 6.86 28.29 0.14
C LEU A 211 7.32 28.18 1.59
N LEU A 212 8.17 27.19 1.86
CA LEU A 212 8.83 27.02 3.16
C LEU A 212 10.30 27.30 3.01
N ARG A 213 10.85 28.10 3.92
CA ARG A 213 12.27 28.48 3.96
C ARG A 213 12.85 28.25 5.34
N GLY A 214 14.09 27.76 5.39
CA GLY A 214 14.78 27.45 6.66
C GLY A 214 14.36 26.12 7.28
N VAL A 215 13.64 25.27 6.54
CA VAL A 215 13.30 23.89 6.96
C VAL A 215 14.52 22.98 6.81
N PRO A 216 14.71 22.00 7.70
CA PRO A 216 15.68 20.94 7.46
C PRO A 216 15.38 20.21 6.16
N ARG A 217 16.39 20.02 5.33
CA ARG A 217 16.32 19.18 4.12
C ARG A 217 17.26 17.99 4.34
N PRO A 218 16.74 16.81 4.75
CA PRO A 218 17.56 15.61 4.81
C PRO A 218 18.20 15.34 3.44
N GLU A 219 19.46 14.91 3.45
CA GLU A 219 20.19 14.61 2.21
C GLU A 219 19.58 13.42 1.46
N GLY A 220 19.71 13.43 0.13
CA GLY A 220 19.27 12.37 -0.76
C GLY A 220 18.00 12.72 -1.53
N ASP A 221 17.70 11.87 -2.50
CA ASP A 221 16.47 11.91 -3.30
C ASP A 221 15.49 10.88 -2.73
N GLY A 222 14.74 11.31 -1.70
CA GLY A 222 13.67 10.50 -1.11
C GLY A 222 12.41 10.50 -1.95
N THR A 223 11.51 9.58 -1.65
CA THR A 223 10.17 9.46 -2.22
C THR A 223 9.13 9.48 -1.10
N ALA A 224 7.89 9.86 -1.42
CA ALA A 224 6.81 9.75 -0.44
C ALA A 224 6.52 8.29 -0.06
N ARG A 225 6.93 7.33 -0.88
CA ARG A 225 6.84 5.90 -0.57
C ARG A 225 7.70 5.51 0.64
N ASP A 226 8.80 6.21 0.91
CA ASP A 226 9.68 5.96 2.07
C ASP A 226 8.97 6.25 3.40
N LEU A 227 7.89 7.05 3.38
CA LEU A 227 7.01 7.30 4.53
C LEU A 227 5.99 6.19 4.77
N VAL A 228 5.80 5.29 3.80
CA VAL A 228 4.82 4.22 3.89
C VAL A 228 5.44 3.05 4.65
N ARG A 229 4.85 2.73 5.80
CA ARG A 229 5.31 1.61 6.63
C ARG A 229 5.19 0.29 5.88
N PRO A 230 6.24 -0.55 5.88
CA PRO A 230 6.14 -1.89 5.29
C PRO A 230 4.95 -2.66 5.87
N PRO A 231 4.20 -3.43 5.05
CA PRO A 231 3.01 -4.13 5.50
C PRO A 231 3.22 -5.04 6.72
N LEU A 232 4.40 -5.63 6.86
CA LEU A 232 4.73 -6.52 7.96
C LEU A 232 5.02 -5.79 9.28
N ASP A 233 5.40 -4.51 9.20
CA ASP A 233 5.75 -3.67 10.34
C ASP A 233 4.59 -2.75 10.76
N ASP A 234 3.50 -2.75 9.96
CA ASP A 234 2.35 -1.89 10.21
C ASP A 234 1.35 -2.51 11.18
N LEU A 235 1.50 -2.20 12.46
CA LEU A 235 0.60 -2.65 13.51
C LEU A 235 -0.81 -2.04 13.41
N PHE A 236 -1.00 -0.98 12.62
CA PHE A 236 -2.31 -0.35 12.43
C PHE A 236 -3.15 -1.02 11.33
N ARG A 237 -2.56 -1.91 10.52
CA ARG A 237 -3.25 -2.60 9.43
C ARG A 237 -4.39 -3.50 9.87
N THR A 238 -4.36 -3.97 11.10
CA THR A 238 -5.35 -4.90 11.69
C THR A 238 -6.41 -4.20 12.54
N ALA A 239 -6.38 -2.89 12.62
CA ALA A 239 -7.36 -2.09 13.39
C ALA A 239 -8.66 -1.91 12.59
N GLY A 240 -9.41 -3.00 12.39
CA GLY A 240 -10.73 -3.00 11.74
C GLY A 240 -11.88 -3.08 12.75
N THR A 241 -13.12 -2.93 12.26
CA THR A 241 -14.36 -3.19 13.01
C THR A 241 -14.60 -4.70 13.17
N ALA A 242 -15.57 -5.09 13.98
CA ALA A 242 -16.00 -6.50 14.07
C ALA A 242 -16.46 -7.02 12.69
N GLU A 243 -17.14 -6.18 11.89
CA GLU A 243 -17.57 -6.49 10.55
C GLU A 243 -16.39 -6.71 9.60
N ASP A 244 -15.33 -5.91 9.71
CA ASP A 244 -14.10 -6.09 8.94
C ASP A 244 -13.40 -7.40 9.30
N LEU A 245 -13.39 -7.75 10.60
CA LEU A 245 -12.86 -9.03 11.06
C LEU A 245 -13.70 -10.21 10.53
N ILE A 246 -15.01 -10.11 10.54
CA ILE A 246 -15.92 -11.15 10.01
C ILE A 246 -15.67 -11.30 8.51
N ALA A 247 -15.65 -10.20 7.74
CA ALA A 247 -15.36 -10.23 6.31
C ALA A 247 -13.97 -10.83 6.00
N PHE A 248 -12.98 -10.52 6.85
CA PHE A 248 -11.66 -11.14 6.77
C PHE A 248 -11.72 -12.65 7.04
N LEU A 249 -12.46 -13.09 8.07
CA LEU A 249 -12.61 -14.51 8.40
C LEU A 249 -13.42 -15.28 7.36
N GLU A 250 -14.37 -14.64 6.68
CA GLU A 250 -15.09 -15.21 5.53
C GLU A 250 -14.13 -15.46 4.37
N GLY A 251 -13.06 -14.69 4.27
CA GLY A 251 -11.98 -14.78 3.28
C GLY A 251 -12.27 -14.01 2.01
N ALA A 252 -11.19 -13.60 1.35
CA ALA A 252 -11.29 -13.03 0.02
C ALA A 252 -11.79 -14.09 -0.98
N PRO A 253 -12.57 -13.72 -1.99
CA PRO A 253 -12.88 -14.63 -3.08
C PRO A 253 -11.59 -15.14 -3.74
N PRO A 254 -11.59 -16.36 -4.28
CA PRO A 254 -10.42 -16.88 -4.96
C PRO A 254 -10.00 -15.94 -6.09
N PRO A 255 -8.71 -15.65 -6.26
CA PRO A 255 -8.22 -14.75 -7.31
C PRO A 255 -8.49 -15.36 -8.69
N ALA A 256 -8.90 -14.53 -9.65
CA ALA A 256 -9.06 -14.92 -11.04
C ALA A 256 -7.72 -15.26 -11.72
N GLY A 257 -6.62 -14.67 -11.21
CA GLY A 257 -5.26 -14.90 -11.65
C GLY A 257 -4.26 -14.19 -10.72
N PHE A 258 -2.97 -14.36 -11.01
CA PHE A 258 -1.88 -13.74 -10.28
C PHE A 258 -1.00 -12.91 -11.21
N ARG A 259 -0.47 -11.80 -10.70
CA ARG A 259 0.58 -11.03 -11.36
C ARG A 259 1.93 -11.76 -11.21
N PRO A 260 2.89 -11.55 -12.12
CA PRO A 260 4.21 -12.18 -12.05
C PRO A 260 5.13 -11.60 -10.95
N ASP A 261 4.67 -10.55 -10.24
CA ASP A 261 5.46 -9.88 -9.23
C ASP A 261 5.88 -10.84 -8.10
N PRO A 262 7.11 -10.73 -7.57
CA PRO A 262 7.56 -11.56 -6.49
C PRO A 262 6.75 -11.33 -5.22
N VAL A 263 6.56 -12.39 -4.44
CA VAL A 263 5.97 -12.32 -3.09
C VAL A 263 7.11 -12.28 -2.09
N GLU A 264 7.01 -11.39 -1.10
CA GLU A 264 8.01 -11.26 -0.05
C GLU A 264 8.18 -12.57 0.72
N GLN A 265 9.41 -13.06 0.84
CA GLN A 265 9.73 -14.30 1.53
C GLN A 265 9.28 -14.28 3.00
N ALA A 266 9.45 -13.15 3.69
CA ALA A 266 9.03 -12.96 5.07
C ALA A 266 7.50 -13.11 5.27
N ALA A 267 6.68 -12.69 4.30
CA ALA A 267 5.24 -12.88 4.34
C ALA A 267 4.87 -14.36 4.26
N LEU A 268 5.52 -15.11 3.38
CA LEU A 268 5.32 -16.56 3.24
C LEU A 268 5.72 -17.30 4.51
N GLU A 269 6.85 -16.97 5.11
CA GLU A 269 7.37 -17.59 6.33
C GLU A 269 6.45 -17.31 7.53
N ARG A 270 5.99 -16.06 7.70
CA ARG A 270 5.03 -15.70 8.76
C ARG A 270 3.71 -16.45 8.62
N ALA A 271 3.16 -16.52 7.42
CA ALA A 271 1.92 -17.24 7.17
C ALA A 271 2.08 -18.75 7.41
N ALA A 272 3.19 -19.33 6.98
CA ALA A 272 3.53 -20.73 7.23
C ALA A 272 3.70 -21.04 8.74
N ALA A 273 4.35 -20.14 9.49
CA ALA A 273 4.51 -20.26 10.93
C ALA A 273 3.15 -20.21 11.66
N ALA A 274 2.25 -19.30 11.28
CA ALA A 274 0.90 -19.21 11.85
C ALA A 274 0.11 -20.51 11.63
N ALA A 275 0.16 -21.09 10.44
CA ALA A 275 -0.49 -22.36 10.12
C ALA A 275 0.13 -23.54 10.90
N GLY A 276 1.47 -23.57 11.01
CA GLY A 276 2.20 -24.60 11.75
C GLY A 276 2.01 -24.54 13.27
N ALA A 277 1.58 -23.40 13.81
CA ALA A 277 1.26 -23.19 15.22
C ALA A 277 -0.13 -23.74 15.63
N VAL A 278 -1.00 -24.07 14.66
CA VAL A 278 -2.34 -24.64 14.94
C VAL A 278 -2.17 -26.04 15.54
N PRO A 279 -2.67 -26.30 16.77
CA PRO A 279 -2.60 -27.62 17.38
C PRO A 279 -3.36 -28.65 16.56
N LEU A 280 -2.74 -29.78 16.28
CA LEU A 280 -3.36 -30.90 15.56
C LEU A 280 -3.43 -32.13 16.46
N PRO A 281 -4.47 -33.00 16.31
CA PRO A 281 -4.58 -34.25 17.03
C PRO A 281 -3.34 -35.14 16.85
N GLY A 282 -3.02 -35.96 17.85
CA GLY A 282 -1.93 -36.92 17.80
C GLY A 282 -0.54 -36.32 17.67
N GLY A 283 -0.31 -35.10 18.21
CA GLY A 283 0.99 -34.41 18.15
C GLY A 283 1.46 -34.05 16.73
N ARG A 284 0.62 -34.26 15.73
CA ARG A 284 0.92 -33.95 14.33
C ARG A 284 1.18 -32.45 14.11
N ARG A 285 1.85 -32.11 13.05
CA ARG A 285 2.12 -30.72 12.66
C ARG A 285 1.82 -30.51 11.18
N LEU A 286 1.26 -29.36 10.86
CA LEU A 286 1.21 -28.90 9.48
C LEU A 286 2.56 -28.27 9.12
N ARG A 287 3.13 -28.70 8.02
CA ARG A 287 4.30 -28.06 7.40
C ARG A 287 3.91 -27.51 6.05
N VAL A 288 4.25 -26.25 5.84
CA VAL A 288 4.10 -25.56 4.55
C VAL A 288 5.46 -25.53 3.88
N VAL A 289 5.55 -26.08 2.69
CA VAL A 289 6.81 -26.25 1.95
C VAL A 289 6.71 -25.52 0.62
N PRO A 290 7.64 -24.63 0.30
CA PRO A 290 7.72 -24.06 -1.06
C PRO A 290 7.97 -25.19 -2.08
N VAL A 291 7.21 -25.16 -3.19
CA VAL A 291 7.38 -26.14 -4.27
C VAL A 291 8.55 -25.68 -5.15
N PRO A 292 9.63 -26.48 -5.25
CA PRO A 292 10.75 -26.14 -6.12
C PRO A 292 10.32 -26.06 -7.58
N ALA A 293 10.93 -25.15 -8.36
CA ALA A 293 10.62 -24.98 -9.78
C ALA A 293 10.68 -26.29 -10.57
N ALA A 294 11.70 -27.14 -10.29
CA ALA A 294 11.86 -28.44 -10.93
C ALA A 294 10.75 -29.46 -10.61
N ALA A 295 10.07 -29.32 -9.46
CA ALA A 295 8.98 -30.20 -9.05
C ALA A 295 7.59 -29.67 -9.44
N ARG A 296 7.52 -28.43 -9.92
CA ARG A 296 6.26 -27.71 -10.13
C ARG A 296 5.28 -28.46 -11.05
N ALA A 297 5.74 -28.90 -12.21
CA ALA A 297 4.90 -29.61 -13.17
C ALA A 297 4.33 -30.92 -12.56
N ALA A 298 5.18 -31.73 -11.96
CA ALA A 298 4.76 -32.98 -11.32
C ALA A 298 3.79 -32.77 -10.14
N CYS A 299 3.95 -31.68 -9.38
CA CYS A 299 3.02 -31.33 -8.30
C CYS A 299 1.65 -30.89 -8.84
N LEU A 300 1.61 -30.12 -9.93
CA LEU A 300 0.38 -29.72 -10.59
C LEU A 300 -0.37 -30.91 -11.18
N ASP A 301 0.34 -31.81 -11.86
CA ASP A 301 -0.24 -33.05 -12.43
C ASP A 301 -0.84 -33.94 -11.33
N ALA A 302 -0.17 -34.07 -10.20
CA ALA A 302 -0.66 -34.84 -9.05
C ALA A 302 -1.95 -34.25 -8.42
N CYS A 303 -2.22 -32.95 -8.64
CA CYS A 303 -3.40 -32.23 -8.17
C CYS A 303 -4.43 -31.99 -9.29
N SER A 304 -4.34 -32.67 -10.41
CA SER A 304 -5.23 -32.50 -11.58
C SER A 304 -6.68 -32.95 -11.28
N PRO A 305 -7.70 -32.23 -11.83
CA PRO A 305 -7.57 -31.01 -12.63
C PRO A 305 -7.20 -29.79 -11.79
N ALA A 306 -6.10 -29.15 -12.13
CA ALA A 306 -5.65 -27.93 -11.46
C ALA A 306 -6.28 -26.70 -12.16
N PRO A 307 -6.88 -25.75 -11.42
CA PRO A 307 -7.45 -24.56 -12.03
C PRO A 307 -6.33 -23.67 -12.64
N PRO A 308 -6.62 -22.96 -13.77
CA PRO A 308 -5.61 -22.16 -14.47
C PRO A 308 -4.81 -21.19 -13.57
N PRO A 309 -5.42 -20.50 -12.59
CA PRO A 309 -4.66 -19.61 -11.70
C PRO A 309 -3.58 -20.32 -10.88
N LEU A 310 -3.79 -21.59 -10.52
CA LEU A 310 -2.81 -22.35 -9.76
C LEU A 310 -1.51 -22.56 -10.56
N ALA A 311 -1.63 -22.89 -11.85
CA ALA A 311 -0.48 -23.09 -12.72
C ALA A 311 0.32 -21.80 -13.00
N ALA A 312 -0.38 -20.66 -13.04
CA ALA A 312 0.21 -19.36 -13.33
C ALA A 312 0.75 -18.61 -12.10
N ALA A 313 0.53 -19.11 -10.88
CA ALA A 313 0.92 -18.42 -9.66
C ALA A 313 2.44 -18.25 -9.55
N PRO A 314 2.96 -17.08 -9.08
CA PRO A 314 4.39 -16.87 -8.88
C PRO A 314 4.96 -17.80 -7.80
N VAL A 315 4.17 -18.12 -6.78
CA VAL A 315 4.55 -19.00 -5.68
C VAL A 315 3.57 -20.17 -5.57
N LEU A 316 4.11 -21.38 -5.40
CA LEU A 316 3.37 -22.57 -5.02
C LEU A 316 3.90 -23.09 -3.70
N LEU A 317 2.99 -23.33 -2.76
CA LEU A 317 3.27 -23.90 -1.45
C LEU A 317 2.56 -25.26 -1.35
N ALA A 318 3.20 -26.27 -0.79
CA ALA A 318 2.57 -27.55 -0.48
C ALA A 318 2.26 -27.62 1.03
N CYS A 319 1.02 -27.95 1.36
CA CYS A 319 0.59 -28.21 2.73
C CYS A 319 0.75 -29.70 3.04
N CYS A 320 1.58 -30.03 4.00
CA CYS A 320 1.92 -31.40 4.35
C CYS A 320 1.64 -31.66 5.83
N LEU A 321 0.91 -32.74 6.11
CA LEU A 321 0.61 -33.23 7.45
C LEU A 321 1.72 -34.18 7.90
N GLY A 322 2.30 -33.91 9.06
CA GLY A 322 3.35 -34.73 9.64
C GLY A 322 2.88 -36.10 10.14
N PRO A 323 3.83 -36.99 10.48
CA PRO A 323 3.51 -38.33 11.02
C PRO A 323 2.73 -38.21 12.35
N ALA A 324 1.93 -39.21 12.64
CA ALA A 324 1.25 -39.36 13.91
C ALA A 324 2.21 -39.89 14.99
N GLU A 325 1.97 -39.49 16.23
CA GLU A 325 2.53 -40.20 17.38
C GLU A 325 1.88 -41.58 17.54
N ALA A 326 2.58 -42.51 18.21
CA ALA A 326 2.06 -43.84 18.42
C ALA A 326 0.74 -43.81 19.22
N GLY A 327 -0.31 -44.43 18.66
CA GLY A 327 -1.62 -44.52 19.30
C GLY A 327 -2.66 -43.47 18.83
N ASP A 328 -2.33 -42.63 17.87
CA ASP A 328 -3.32 -41.69 17.29
C ASP A 328 -4.36 -42.43 16.45
N PRO A 329 -5.67 -42.34 16.82
CA PRO A 329 -6.73 -42.99 16.06
C PRO A 329 -7.02 -42.35 14.69
N GLY A 330 -6.37 -41.23 14.37
CA GLY A 330 -6.53 -40.51 13.10
C GLY A 330 -7.89 -39.82 12.90
N ALA A 331 -8.84 -40.04 13.80
CA ALA A 331 -10.16 -39.43 13.69
C ALA A 331 -10.12 -37.91 13.87
N GLY A 332 -10.73 -37.17 12.94
CA GLY A 332 -10.78 -35.70 13.00
C GLY A 332 -9.49 -34.99 12.53
N THR A 333 -8.42 -35.70 12.26
CA THR A 333 -7.12 -35.11 11.87
C THR A 333 -7.21 -34.31 10.56
N GLU A 334 -7.93 -34.83 9.56
CA GLU A 334 -8.06 -34.12 8.28
C GLU A 334 -8.88 -32.82 8.44
N LEU A 335 -9.92 -32.84 9.30
CA LEU A 335 -10.70 -31.64 9.63
C LEU A 335 -9.85 -30.59 10.35
N ALA A 336 -9.09 -30.99 11.36
CA ALA A 336 -8.18 -30.11 12.08
C ALA A 336 -7.07 -29.56 11.17
N ALA A 337 -6.50 -30.39 10.30
CA ALA A 337 -5.53 -29.97 9.30
C ALA A 337 -6.13 -28.98 8.29
N GLY A 338 -7.40 -29.16 7.92
CA GLY A 338 -8.18 -28.17 7.14
C GLY A 338 -8.25 -26.81 7.83
N GLY A 339 -8.45 -26.78 9.14
CA GLY A 339 -8.38 -25.56 9.97
C GLY A 339 -7.01 -24.88 9.90
N ALA A 340 -5.94 -25.65 10.00
CA ALA A 340 -4.57 -25.12 9.89
C ALA A 340 -4.28 -24.57 8.47
N VAL A 341 -4.74 -25.25 7.44
CA VAL A 341 -4.63 -24.74 6.06
C VAL A 341 -5.47 -23.45 5.88
N ARG A 342 -6.66 -23.38 6.48
CA ARG A 342 -7.46 -22.15 6.49
C ARG A 342 -6.71 -21.00 7.17
N THR A 343 -6.02 -21.26 8.27
CA THR A 343 -5.16 -20.28 8.96
C THR A 343 -4.05 -19.76 8.03
N LEU A 344 -3.42 -20.64 7.21
CA LEU A 344 -2.47 -20.22 6.19
C LEU A 344 -3.09 -19.21 5.21
N LEU A 345 -4.26 -19.54 4.66
CA LEU A 345 -4.94 -18.68 3.67
C LEU A 345 -5.31 -17.31 4.28
N LEU A 346 -5.81 -17.30 5.51
CA LEU A 346 -6.13 -16.06 6.23
C LEU A 346 -4.88 -15.25 6.53
N ALA A 347 -3.79 -15.90 6.96
CA ALA A 347 -2.54 -15.21 7.24
C ALA A 347 -1.92 -14.60 5.97
N LEU A 348 -1.93 -15.32 4.84
CA LEU A 348 -1.50 -14.77 3.54
C LEU A 348 -2.35 -13.55 3.15
N ASN A 349 -3.67 -13.66 3.27
CA ASN A 349 -4.58 -12.56 2.97
C ASN A 349 -4.34 -11.33 3.88
N ALA A 350 -4.11 -11.54 5.18
CA ALA A 350 -3.76 -10.49 6.13
C ALA A 350 -2.47 -9.75 5.75
N LEU A 351 -1.53 -10.47 5.11
CA LEU A 351 -0.25 -9.94 4.62
C LEU A 351 -0.34 -9.38 3.19
N GLY A 352 -1.56 -9.23 2.63
CA GLY A 352 -1.78 -8.68 1.29
C GLY A 352 -1.45 -9.65 0.15
N VAL A 353 -1.31 -10.94 0.45
CA VAL A 353 -1.01 -12.00 -0.53
C VAL A 353 -2.29 -12.79 -0.80
N ALA A 354 -2.82 -12.72 -2.00
CA ALA A 354 -3.96 -13.55 -2.41
C ALA A 354 -3.54 -15.01 -2.52
N ALA A 355 -4.43 -15.93 -2.13
CA ALA A 355 -4.14 -17.34 -2.13
C ALA A 355 -5.31 -18.20 -2.66
N LEU A 356 -4.97 -19.30 -3.32
CA LEU A 356 -5.91 -20.28 -3.84
C LEU A 356 -5.48 -21.68 -3.41
N LEU A 357 -6.35 -22.38 -2.69
CA LEU A 357 -6.13 -23.78 -2.29
C LEU A 357 -6.64 -24.75 -3.36
N GLN A 358 -5.80 -25.69 -3.74
CA GLN A 358 -6.16 -26.88 -4.51
C GLN A 358 -5.88 -28.13 -3.66
N PRO A 359 -6.90 -28.79 -3.13
CA PRO A 359 -6.72 -30.04 -2.41
C PRO A 359 -6.14 -31.14 -3.31
N ALA A 360 -5.25 -31.95 -2.77
CA ALA A 360 -4.75 -33.12 -3.47
C ALA A 360 -5.79 -34.24 -3.44
N PRO A 361 -6.22 -34.77 -4.61
CA PRO A 361 -7.09 -35.93 -4.63
C PRO A 361 -6.38 -37.13 -3.98
N PRO A 362 -7.09 -38.03 -3.29
CA PRO A 362 -6.47 -39.16 -2.60
C PRO A 362 -5.52 -39.97 -3.52
N ALA A 363 -5.90 -40.18 -4.77
CA ALA A 363 -5.07 -40.88 -5.76
C ALA A 363 -3.79 -40.12 -6.15
N GLY A 364 -3.78 -38.78 -6.06
CA GLY A 364 -2.63 -37.96 -6.40
C GLY A 364 -1.64 -37.75 -5.24
N ARG A 365 -2.05 -38.00 -4.00
CA ARG A 365 -1.19 -37.79 -2.81
C ARG A 365 0.15 -38.53 -2.86
N PRO A 366 0.23 -39.82 -3.29
CA PRO A 366 1.53 -40.51 -3.40
C PRO A 366 2.46 -39.87 -4.44
N ALA A 367 1.93 -39.47 -5.59
CA ALA A 367 2.70 -38.79 -6.63
C ALA A 367 3.20 -37.43 -6.14
N LEU A 368 2.35 -36.66 -5.42
CA LEU A 368 2.71 -35.37 -4.82
C LEU A 368 3.79 -35.54 -3.75
N ALA A 369 3.69 -36.56 -2.89
CA ALA A 369 4.72 -36.88 -1.89
C ALA A 369 6.07 -37.20 -2.54
N THR A 370 6.06 -37.97 -3.63
CA THR A 370 7.27 -38.29 -4.40
C THR A 370 7.89 -37.05 -5.03
N ALA A 371 7.09 -36.20 -5.68
CA ALA A 371 7.54 -34.97 -6.32
C ALA A 371 8.16 -33.98 -5.31
N LEU A 372 7.63 -33.93 -4.10
CA LEU A 372 8.11 -33.09 -3.00
C LEU A 372 9.24 -33.75 -2.19
N ARG A 373 9.62 -35.01 -2.49
CA ARG A 373 10.63 -35.81 -1.73
C ARG A 373 10.33 -35.83 -0.24
N LEU A 374 9.06 -36.05 0.12
CA LEU A 374 8.65 -36.08 1.52
C LEU A 374 9.20 -37.35 2.21
N GLY A 375 9.65 -37.19 3.46
CA GLY A 375 10.07 -38.33 4.29
C GLY A 375 8.90 -39.24 4.71
N PRO A 376 9.20 -40.42 5.29
CA PRO A 376 8.18 -41.35 5.74
C PRO A 376 7.17 -40.71 6.70
N GLY A 377 5.89 -41.08 6.53
CA GLY A 377 4.80 -40.61 7.38
C GLY A 377 4.26 -39.20 7.07
N TRP A 378 4.89 -38.42 6.19
CA TRP A 378 4.36 -37.16 5.74
C TRP A 378 3.30 -37.36 4.64
N GLN A 379 2.18 -36.67 4.80
CA GLN A 379 1.03 -36.75 3.89
C GLN A 379 0.75 -35.37 3.27
N PRO A 380 0.90 -35.19 1.96
CA PRO A 380 0.51 -33.93 1.32
C PRO A 380 -1.01 -33.81 1.27
N LEU A 381 -1.53 -32.66 1.67
CA LEU A 381 -2.95 -32.33 1.69
C LEU A 381 -3.38 -31.62 0.41
N GLY A 382 -2.50 -30.82 -0.17
CA GLY A 382 -2.79 -30.01 -1.36
C GLY A 382 -1.74 -28.94 -1.62
N LEU A 383 -2.02 -28.13 -2.62
CA LEU A 383 -1.19 -27.01 -3.04
C LEU A 383 -1.92 -25.70 -2.75
N VAL A 384 -1.17 -24.70 -2.38
CA VAL A 384 -1.64 -23.31 -2.25
C VAL A 384 -0.85 -22.44 -3.23
N ALA A 385 -1.56 -21.87 -4.20
CA ALA A 385 -1.03 -20.80 -5.03
C ALA A 385 -1.05 -19.50 -4.26
N ALA A 386 0.03 -18.72 -4.30
CA ALA A 386 0.13 -17.45 -3.63
C ALA A 386 0.74 -16.40 -4.56
N GLY A 387 0.25 -15.15 -4.50
CA GLY A 387 0.71 -14.08 -5.34
C GLY A 387 -0.13 -12.80 -5.18
N HIS A 388 0.27 -11.75 -5.88
CA HIS A 388 -0.56 -10.56 -6.00
C HIS A 388 -1.65 -10.80 -7.06
N PRO A 389 -2.94 -10.51 -6.77
CA PRO A 389 -4.02 -10.84 -7.70
C PRO A 389 -3.94 -9.99 -8.97
N THR A 390 -4.28 -10.60 -10.11
CA THR A 390 -4.63 -9.81 -11.31
C THR A 390 -5.90 -9.03 -11.02
N ARG A 391 -6.00 -7.83 -11.56
CA ARG A 391 -7.22 -7.03 -11.48
C ARG A 391 -8.28 -7.66 -12.39
N THR A 392 -9.44 -7.92 -11.85
CA THR A 392 -10.68 -8.12 -12.65
C THR A 392 -11.22 -6.75 -13.05
#